data_528324e33c368ed27c31516a8480c39e
#
_entry.id   528324e33c368ed27c31516a8480c39e
#
_cell.length_a   1.000
_cell.length_b   1.000
_cell.length_c   1.000
_cell.angle_alpha   90.00
_cell.angle_beta   90.00
_cell.angle_gamma   90.00
#
_symmetry.space_group_name_H-M   'P 1'
#
loop_
_entity.id
_entity.type
_entity.pdbx_description
1 polymer ?
#
loop_
_entity_poly.entity_id
_entity_poly.type
_entity_poly.pdbx_seq_one_letter_code
_entity_poly.pdbx_strand_id
1 'polypeptide(L)'
;MKDIIEVRGLSLTIGKTAILNDVTVSLEAGKIHGLIGRNGSGKTMLMKCICGFIRPTRGVVVVDGKRVGKDVDFPKNMGIIIETPGFIPYYSGYKNLKLLAGLRNKIGKEEIIQAMERTGLDPKLKRHVKKYSLGMRQRLGLAQAIMEDPDILILDEPMNGLDKDGVEDMRRYLID
;
A
#
# COMPACT_ATOMS: atom_id res chain seq x y z
N MET A 1 -21.95 10.86 -0.65
CA MET A 1 -20.80 10.05 -1.15
C MET A 1 -20.73 8.79 -0.31
N LYS A 2 -20.25 7.66 -0.84
CA LYS A 2 -20.20 6.39 -0.11
C LYS A 2 -18.84 6.27 0.59
N ASP A 3 -18.85 5.94 1.88
CA ASP A 3 -17.61 5.59 2.59
C ASP A 3 -17.09 4.26 2.04
N ILE A 4 -15.81 4.23 1.65
CA ILE A 4 -15.15 3.04 1.13
C ILE A 4 -14.43 2.28 2.25
N ILE A 5 -13.98 2.99 3.28
CA ILE A 5 -13.38 2.42 4.49
C ILE A 5 -14.06 3.03 5.70
N GLU A 6 -14.52 2.18 6.62
CA GLU A 6 -15.09 2.58 7.89
C GLU A 6 -14.37 1.83 9.02
N VAL A 7 -13.89 2.58 9.99
CA VAL A 7 -13.29 2.07 11.22
C VAL A 7 -14.15 2.53 12.39
N ARG A 8 -14.62 1.62 13.24
CA ARG A 8 -15.55 1.92 14.32
C ARG A 8 -15.03 1.34 15.64
N GLY A 9 -14.70 2.22 16.60
CA GLY A 9 -14.29 1.84 17.96
C GLY A 9 -13.05 0.94 18.00
N LEU A 10 -12.12 1.10 17.05
CA LEU A 10 -11.01 0.21 16.85
C LEU A 10 -9.96 0.39 17.95
N SER A 11 -9.65 -0.68 18.65
CA SER A 11 -8.57 -0.74 19.64
C SER A 11 -7.64 -1.90 19.32
N LEU A 12 -6.34 -1.67 19.46
CA LEU A 12 -5.30 -2.68 19.26
C LEU A 12 -4.36 -2.68 20.45
N THR A 13 -4.23 -3.82 21.11
CA THR A 13 -3.27 -4.06 22.20
C THR A 13 -2.33 -5.18 21.79
N ILE A 14 -1.02 -4.95 21.90
CA ILE A 14 0.02 -5.96 21.65
C ILE A 14 0.77 -6.21 22.95
N GLY A 15 0.67 -7.44 23.47
CA GLY A 15 1.15 -7.77 24.81
C GLY A 15 0.39 -6.95 25.86
N LYS A 16 1.09 -6.04 26.55
CA LYS A 16 0.52 -5.12 27.55
C LYS A 16 0.39 -3.68 27.06
N THR A 17 0.79 -3.40 25.82
CA THR A 17 0.85 -2.03 25.28
C THR A 17 -0.36 -1.76 24.38
N ALA A 18 -1.16 -0.75 24.74
CA ALA A 18 -2.21 -0.23 23.88
C ALA A 18 -1.57 0.61 22.75
N ILE A 19 -1.78 0.20 21.51
CA ILE A 19 -1.25 0.86 20.32
C ILE A 19 -2.30 1.78 19.70
N LEU A 20 -3.55 1.29 19.62
CA LEU A 20 -4.70 2.05 19.15
C LEU A 20 -5.78 2.00 20.23
N ASN A 21 -6.44 3.12 20.46
CA ASN A 21 -7.48 3.23 21.48
C ASN A 21 -8.70 3.94 20.93
N ASP A 22 -9.79 3.21 20.76
CA ASP A 22 -11.12 3.69 20.34
C ASP A 22 -11.11 4.57 19.08
N VAL A 23 -10.39 4.13 18.04
CA VAL A 23 -10.28 4.89 16.77
C VAL A 23 -11.55 4.70 15.96
N THR A 24 -12.20 5.81 15.61
CA THR A 24 -13.35 5.84 14.71
C THR A 24 -13.10 6.84 13.59
N VAL A 25 -13.15 6.38 12.34
CA VAL A 25 -12.94 7.20 11.14
C VAL A 25 -13.65 6.58 9.94
N SER A 26 -14.16 7.44 9.06
CA SER A 26 -14.71 7.07 7.74
C SER A 26 -13.93 7.75 6.64
N LEU A 27 -13.59 7.01 5.59
CA LEU A 27 -12.87 7.51 4.42
C LEU A 27 -13.75 7.33 3.18
N GLU A 28 -14.03 8.46 2.53
CA GLU A 28 -14.90 8.50 1.35
C GLU A 28 -14.16 7.99 0.10
N ALA A 29 -14.90 7.33 -0.79
CA ALA A 29 -14.39 6.90 -2.09
C ALA A 29 -14.04 8.11 -2.99
N GLY A 30 -13.04 7.92 -3.87
CA GLY A 30 -12.61 8.93 -4.85
C GLY A 30 -11.90 10.14 -4.24
N LYS A 31 -11.38 10.02 -3.01
CA LYS A 31 -10.63 11.07 -2.33
C LYS A 31 -9.27 10.57 -1.87
N ILE A 32 -8.31 11.50 -1.76
CA ILE A 32 -7.04 11.28 -1.10
C ILE A 32 -7.20 11.68 0.37
N HIS A 33 -6.92 10.75 1.27
CA HIS A 33 -6.98 10.95 2.71
C HIS A 33 -5.57 10.90 3.31
N GLY A 34 -5.17 11.95 4.04
CA GLY A 34 -3.89 12.01 4.73
C GLY A 34 -4.02 11.60 6.20
N LEU A 35 -3.28 10.56 6.60
CA LEU A 35 -3.17 10.14 8.00
C LEU A 35 -1.94 10.81 8.63
N ILE A 36 -2.17 11.81 9.48
CA ILE A 36 -1.13 12.64 10.08
C ILE A 36 -0.93 12.28 11.55
N GLY A 37 0.31 12.19 11.99
CA GLY A 37 0.66 11.91 13.39
C GLY A 37 2.16 11.68 13.56
N ARG A 38 2.63 11.76 14.82
CA ARG A 38 4.04 11.53 15.17
C ARG A 38 4.44 10.07 14.89
N ASN A 39 5.76 9.82 14.78
CA ASN A 39 6.27 8.44 14.74
C ASN A 39 5.85 7.70 16.02
N GLY A 40 5.41 6.45 15.85
CA GLY A 40 4.88 5.64 16.96
C GLY A 40 3.43 5.95 17.34
N SER A 41 2.70 6.85 16.67
CA SER A 41 1.29 7.14 16.97
C SER A 41 0.29 6.07 16.49
N GLY A 42 0.76 4.98 15.89
CA GLY A 42 -0.08 3.85 15.46
C GLY A 42 -0.57 3.91 14.01
N LYS A 43 -0.12 4.88 13.18
CA LYS A 43 -0.55 5.00 11.76
C LYS A 43 -0.40 3.70 10.97
N THR A 44 0.81 3.15 10.97
CA THR A 44 1.11 1.86 10.32
C THR A 44 0.23 0.73 10.84
N MET A 45 -0.03 0.71 12.15
CA MET A 45 -0.87 -0.33 12.76
C MET A 45 -2.34 -0.19 12.39
N LEU A 46 -2.85 1.03 12.27
CA LEU A 46 -4.19 1.30 11.75
C LEU A 46 -4.30 0.80 10.30
N MET A 47 -3.33 1.15 9.44
CA MET A 47 -3.27 0.67 8.05
C MET A 47 -3.22 -0.87 7.99
N LYS A 48 -2.40 -1.52 8.83
CA LYS A 48 -2.34 -2.99 8.92
C LYS A 48 -3.66 -3.61 9.34
N CYS A 49 -4.42 -2.96 10.25
CA CYS A 49 -5.78 -3.41 10.59
C CYS A 49 -6.75 -3.25 9.42
N ILE A 50 -6.69 -2.14 8.69
CA ILE A 50 -7.53 -1.90 7.50
C ILE A 50 -7.24 -2.95 6.41
N CYS A 51 -5.97 -3.27 6.18
CA CYS A 51 -5.55 -4.28 5.20
C CYS A 51 -5.83 -5.74 5.62
N GLY A 52 -6.19 -5.98 6.89
CA GLY A 52 -6.41 -7.33 7.40
C GLY A 52 -5.13 -8.05 7.87
N PHE A 53 -3.98 -7.38 7.87
CA PHE A 53 -2.72 -7.97 8.32
C PHE A 53 -2.66 -8.20 9.84
N ILE A 54 -3.42 -7.40 10.59
CA ILE A 54 -3.53 -7.51 12.04
C ILE A 54 -5.01 -7.43 12.42
N ARG A 55 -5.47 -8.35 13.24
CA ARG A 55 -6.81 -8.31 13.82
C ARG A 55 -6.83 -7.36 15.01
N PRO A 56 -7.74 -6.38 15.04
CA PRO A 56 -7.89 -5.50 16.19
C PRO A 56 -8.36 -6.28 17.44
N THR A 57 -8.03 -5.79 18.63
CA THR A 57 -8.49 -6.36 19.90
C THR A 57 -9.98 -6.06 20.11
N ARG A 58 -10.45 -4.89 19.67
CA ARG A 58 -11.85 -4.45 19.70
C ARG A 58 -12.17 -3.61 18.47
N GLY A 59 -13.47 -3.42 18.23
CA GLY A 59 -13.97 -2.61 17.12
C GLY A 59 -14.08 -3.39 15.82
N VAL A 60 -14.39 -2.66 14.76
CA VAL A 60 -14.67 -3.24 13.44
C VAL A 60 -14.04 -2.38 12.35
N VAL A 61 -13.48 -3.04 11.35
CA VAL A 61 -13.07 -2.43 10.09
C VAL A 61 -13.98 -2.95 8.98
N VAL A 62 -14.53 -2.05 8.20
CA VAL A 62 -15.36 -2.36 7.02
C VAL A 62 -14.67 -1.74 5.81
N VAL A 63 -14.42 -2.52 4.77
CA VAL A 63 -13.86 -2.06 3.50
C VAL A 63 -14.79 -2.52 2.38
N ASP A 64 -15.24 -1.58 1.57
CA ASP A 64 -16.23 -1.79 0.51
C ASP A 64 -17.45 -2.62 0.98
N GLY A 65 -17.99 -2.24 2.16
CA GLY A 65 -19.16 -2.88 2.77
C GLY A 65 -18.89 -4.26 3.41
N LYS A 66 -17.66 -4.78 3.40
CA LYS A 66 -17.29 -6.07 3.98
C LYS A 66 -16.45 -5.90 5.24
N ARG A 67 -16.79 -6.64 6.29
CA ARG A 67 -16.02 -6.65 7.54
C ARG A 67 -14.73 -7.43 7.37
N VAL A 68 -13.61 -6.77 7.59
CA VAL A 68 -12.28 -7.38 7.59
C VAL A 68 -12.13 -8.29 8.81
N GLY A 69 -11.62 -9.50 8.59
CA GLY A 69 -11.47 -10.53 9.62
C GLY A 69 -12.75 -11.29 9.95
N LYS A 70 -13.89 -11.01 9.27
CA LYS A 70 -15.14 -11.74 9.42
C LYS A 70 -15.72 -12.19 8.06
N ASP A 71 -16.02 -11.25 7.17
CA ASP A 71 -16.59 -11.54 5.85
C ASP A 71 -15.49 -11.82 4.83
N VAL A 72 -14.32 -11.21 5.02
CA VAL A 72 -13.09 -11.41 4.24
C VAL A 72 -11.89 -11.34 5.16
N ASP A 73 -10.86 -12.13 4.92
CA ASP A 73 -9.58 -12.01 5.64
C ASP A 73 -8.81 -10.79 5.16
N PHE A 74 -8.82 -10.54 3.84
CA PHE A 74 -8.18 -9.40 3.20
C PHE A 74 -9.15 -8.71 2.25
N PRO A 75 -9.21 -7.36 2.25
CA PRO A 75 -9.98 -6.62 1.26
C PRO A 75 -9.51 -6.94 -0.16
N LYS A 76 -10.46 -7.03 -1.08
CA LYS A 76 -10.15 -7.26 -2.49
C LYS A 76 -9.79 -5.94 -3.17
N ASN A 77 -9.04 -6.05 -4.26
CA ASN A 77 -8.70 -4.92 -5.15
C ASN A 77 -8.05 -3.73 -4.43
N MET A 78 -7.09 -4.02 -3.57
CA MET A 78 -6.35 -3.05 -2.79
C MET A 78 -4.86 -3.11 -3.14
N GLY A 79 -4.28 -1.96 -3.50
CA GLY A 79 -2.85 -1.75 -3.64
C GLY A 79 -2.25 -1.30 -2.32
N ILE A 80 -1.12 -1.88 -1.91
CA ILE A 80 -0.59 -1.67 -0.56
C ILE A 80 0.91 -1.46 -0.62
N ILE A 81 1.38 -0.39 0.03
CA ILE A 81 2.77 -0.21 0.45
C ILE A 81 2.74 0.07 1.95
N ILE A 82 3.13 -0.91 2.75
CA ILE A 82 3.31 -0.75 4.19
C ILE A 82 4.74 -1.19 4.51
N GLU A 83 5.51 -0.28 5.12
CA GLU A 83 6.93 -0.47 5.37
C GLU A 83 7.74 -0.60 4.05
N THR A 84 8.88 -1.28 4.06
CA THR A 84 9.73 -1.43 2.87
C THR A 84 9.26 -2.62 2.04
N PRO A 85 8.95 -2.45 0.74
CA PRO A 85 8.59 -3.57 -0.12
C PRO A 85 9.72 -4.61 -0.21
N GLY A 86 9.38 -5.87 0.07
CA GLY A 86 10.30 -7.00 0.00
C GLY A 86 10.41 -7.56 -1.42
N PHE A 87 11.43 -7.13 -2.18
CA PHE A 87 11.71 -7.69 -3.50
C PHE A 87 12.83 -8.73 -3.46
N ILE A 88 12.78 -9.67 -4.41
CA ILE A 88 13.87 -10.63 -4.63
C ILE A 88 15.10 -9.86 -5.13
N PRO A 89 16.20 -9.78 -4.35
CA PRO A 89 17.27 -8.84 -4.59
C PRO A 89 18.08 -9.12 -5.87
N TYR A 90 18.09 -10.36 -6.34
CA TYR A 90 18.83 -10.81 -7.53
C TYR A 90 18.00 -10.81 -8.81
N TYR A 91 16.75 -10.33 -8.76
CA TYR A 91 15.92 -10.15 -9.95
C TYR A 91 15.86 -8.67 -10.34
N SER A 92 15.53 -8.41 -11.61
CA SER A 92 15.19 -7.06 -12.07
C SER A 92 13.83 -6.64 -11.52
N GLY A 93 13.52 -5.33 -11.58
CA GLY A 93 12.19 -4.82 -11.18
C GLY A 93 11.06 -5.53 -11.92
N TYR A 94 11.14 -5.56 -13.26
CA TYR A 94 10.15 -6.25 -14.09
C TYR A 94 9.97 -7.73 -13.69
N LYS A 95 11.06 -8.46 -13.42
CA LYS A 95 10.96 -9.87 -13.04
C LYS A 95 10.29 -10.06 -11.67
N ASN A 96 10.52 -9.15 -10.72
CA ASN A 96 9.81 -9.15 -9.45
C ASN A 96 8.31 -8.95 -9.64
N LEU A 97 7.90 -7.92 -10.40
CA LEU A 97 6.48 -7.64 -10.65
C LEU A 97 5.80 -8.79 -11.42
N LYS A 98 6.49 -9.37 -12.40
CA LYS A 98 5.97 -10.53 -13.14
C LYS A 98 5.69 -11.73 -12.25
N LEU A 99 6.53 -12.01 -11.26
CA LEU A 99 6.29 -13.08 -10.30
C LEU A 99 5.04 -12.81 -9.45
N LEU A 100 4.91 -11.59 -8.95
CA LEU A 100 3.76 -11.19 -8.14
C LEU A 100 2.46 -11.22 -8.94
N ALA A 101 2.46 -10.70 -10.17
CA ALA A 101 1.31 -10.77 -11.08
C ALA A 101 0.89 -12.23 -11.36
N GLY A 102 1.85 -13.14 -11.46
CA GLY A 102 1.59 -14.57 -11.67
C GLY A 102 0.88 -15.27 -10.50
N LEU A 103 0.94 -14.71 -9.28
CA LEU A 103 0.23 -15.29 -8.13
C LEU A 103 -1.30 -15.16 -8.26
N ARG A 104 -1.77 -14.06 -8.82
CA ARG A 104 -3.20 -13.79 -9.01
C ARG A 104 -3.67 -14.01 -10.45
N ASN A 105 -2.73 -13.99 -11.39
CA ASN A 105 -2.94 -14.18 -12.82
C ASN A 105 -4.04 -13.27 -13.42
N LYS A 106 -4.13 -12.02 -12.92
CA LYS A 106 -5.11 -11.01 -13.35
C LYS A 106 -4.61 -10.14 -14.49
N ILE A 107 -3.30 -9.91 -14.53
CA ILE A 107 -2.63 -8.97 -15.44
C ILE A 107 -1.49 -9.67 -16.18
N GLY A 108 -1.15 -9.14 -17.34
CA GLY A 108 -0.08 -9.65 -18.18
C GLY A 108 1.15 -8.75 -18.22
N LYS A 109 1.88 -8.86 -19.32
CA LYS A 109 3.13 -8.12 -19.54
C LYS A 109 2.89 -6.62 -19.71
N GLU A 110 1.81 -6.26 -20.37
CA GLU A 110 1.53 -4.87 -20.76
C GLU A 110 1.21 -4.00 -19.55
N GLU A 111 0.37 -4.48 -18.65
CA GLU A 111 0.00 -3.78 -17.42
C GLU A 111 1.20 -3.59 -16.51
N ILE A 112 2.08 -4.58 -16.41
CA ILE A 112 3.33 -4.47 -15.64
C ILE A 112 4.24 -3.37 -16.22
N ILE A 113 4.39 -3.35 -17.55
CA ILE A 113 5.19 -2.34 -18.26
C ILE A 113 4.61 -0.95 -17.99
N GLN A 114 3.31 -0.76 -18.20
CA GLN A 114 2.61 0.50 -17.95
C GLN A 114 2.78 0.99 -16.52
N ALA A 115 2.62 0.11 -15.54
CA ALA A 115 2.80 0.46 -14.12
C ALA A 115 4.24 0.92 -13.83
N MET A 116 5.25 0.26 -14.41
CA MET A 116 6.64 0.69 -14.27
C MET A 116 6.90 2.05 -14.93
N GLU A 117 6.41 2.25 -16.14
CA GLU A 117 6.55 3.53 -16.86
C GLU A 117 5.84 4.67 -16.13
N ARG A 118 4.61 4.45 -15.65
CA ARG A 118 3.86 5.43 -14.84
C ARG A 118 4.62 5.86 -13.59
N THR A 119 5.42 4.98 -13.01
CA THR A 119 6.23 5.29 -11.81
C THR A 119 7.66 5.72 -12.14
N GLY A 120 7.96 6.00 -13.40
CA GLY A 120 9.26 6.48 -13.85
C GLY A 120 10.38 5.44 -13.77
N LEU A 121 10.04 4.14 -13.88
CA LEU A 121 11.01 3.05 -13.96
C LEU A 121 11.07 2.49 -15.38
N ASP A 122 12.28 2.36 -15.92
CA ASP A 122 12.48 1.67 -17.20
C ASP A 122 12.22 0.16 -17.05
N PRO A 123 11.18 -0.38 -17.72
CA PRO A 123 10.85 -1.81 -17.62
C PRO A 123 11.92 -2.70 -18.29
N LYS A 124 12.77 -2.15 -19.16
CA LYS A 124 13.87 -2.86 -19.82
C LYS A 124 15.13 -2.94 -18.97
N LEU A 125 15.17 -2.25 -17.82
CA LEU A 125 16.34 -2.22 -16.95
C LEU A 125 16.62 -3.62 -16.37
N LYS A 126 17.71 -4.25 -16.82
CA LYS A 126 18.14 -5.59 -16.37
C LYS A 126 18.87 -5.60 -15.02
N ARG A 127 19.14 -4.40 -14.46
CA ARG A 127 19.82 -4.26 -13.17
C ARG A 127 19.04 -4.97 -12.06
N HIS A 128 19.74 -5.69 -11.19
CA HIS A 128 19.16 -6.35 -10.02
C HIS A 128 18.67 -5.33 -9.00
N VAL A 129 17.53 -5.61 -8.32
CA VAL A 129 16.91 -4.71 -7.35
C VAL A 129 17.84 -4.41 -6.15
N LYS A 130 18.76 -5.31 -5.79
CA LYS A 130 19.76 -5.03 -4.77
C LYS A 130 20.65 -3.81 -5.07
N LYS A 131 20.78 -3.44 -6.35
CA LYS A 131 21.55 -2.28 -6.83
C LYS A 131 20.65 -1.05 -7.10
N TYR A 132 19.37 -1.11 -6.77
CA TYR A 132 18.47 0.04 -6.91
C TYR A 132 18.74 1.04 -5.80
N SER A 133 18.64 2.34 -6.12
CA SER A 133 18.58 3.39 -5.11
C SER A 133 17.31 3.24 -4.26
N LEU A 134 17.23 3.93 -3.13
CA LEU A 134 16.02 3.96 -2.31
C LEU A 134 14.83 4.44 -3.14
N GLY A 135 14.97 5.55 -3.89
CA GLY A 135 13.93 6.07 -4.77
C GLY A 135 13.49 5.07 -5.84
N MET A 136 14.42 4.34 -6.46
CA MET A 136 14.05 3.28 -7.41
C MET A 136 13.26 2.14 -6.75
N ARG A 137 13.58 1.77 -5.50
CA ARG A 137 12.81 0.76 -4.75
C ARG A 137 11.42 1.27 -4.39
N GLN A 138 11.28 2.54 -4.01
CA GLN A 138 9.99 3.16 -3.74
C GLN A 138 9.10 3.20 -5.00
N ARG A 139 9.66 3.63 -6.13
CA ARG A 139 8.96 3.62 -7.43
C ARG A 139 8.53 2.20 -7.83
N LEU A 140 9.37 1.19 -7.59
CA LEU A 140 9.00 -0.20 -7.85
C LEU A 140 7.88 -0.69 -6.92
N GLY A 141 7.90 -0.29 -5.64
CA GLY A 141 6.81 -0.54 -4.69
C GLY A 141 5.50 0.08 -5.14
N LEU A 142 5.55 1.33 -5.63
CA LEU A 142 4.36 1.98 -6.17
C LEU A 142 3.87 1.26 -7.44
N ALA A 143 4.76 0.89 -8.38
CA ALA A 143 4.40 0.10 -9.54
C ALA A 143 3.71 -1.22 -9.14
N GLN A 144 4.22 -1.92 -8.12
CA GLN A 144 3.58 -3.11 -7.57
C GLN A 144 2.17 -2.82 -7.05
N ALA A 145 1.99 -1.72 -6.32
CA ALA A 145 0.72 -1.40 -5.72
C ALA A 145 -0.37 -1.05 -6.74
N ILE A 146 0.02 -0.41 -7.87
CA ILE A 146 -0.93 0.06 -8.89
C ILE A 146 -1.10 -0.88 -10.09
N MET A 147 -0.23 -1.87 -10.29
CA MET A 147 -0.20 -2.68 -11.52
C MET A 147 -1.48 -3.48 -11.80
N GLU A 148 -2.27 -3.79 -10.77
CA GLU A 148 -3.54 -4.51 -10.89
C GLU A 148 -4.77 -3.59 -10.90
N ASP A 149 -4.58 -2.29 -11.08
CA ASP A 149 -5.62 -1.25 -11.09
C ASP A 149 -6.55 -1.34 -9.86
N PRO A 150 -6.03 -1.07 -8.66
CA PRO A 150 -6.80 -1.20 -7.43
C PRO A 150 -7.80 -0.06 -7.23
N ASP A 151 -8.97 -0.37 -6.63
CA ASP A 151 -9.97 0.64 -6.22
C ASP A 151 -9.52 1.43 -4.97
N ILE A 152 -8.63 0.84 -4.17
CA ILE A 152 -8.12 1.42 -2.92
C ILE A 152 -6.60 1.32 -2.91
N LEU A 153 -5.94 2.42 -2.60
CA LEU A 153 -4.49 2.47 -2.45
C LEU A 153 -4.12 2.90 -1.02
N ILE A 154 -3.37 2.05 -0.31
CA ILE A 154 -2.85 2.35 1.02
C ILE A 154 -1.33 2.45 0.96
N LEU A 155 -0.80 3.62 1.30
CA LEU A 155 0.60 3.94 1.25
C LEU A 155 1.10 4.45 2.60
N ASP A 156 2.02 3.72 3.23
CA ASP A 156 2.67 4.14 4.46
C ASP A 156 4.01 4.80 4.13
N GLU A 157 4.09 6.09 4.43
CA GLU A 157 5.29 6.93 4.21
C GLU A 157 5.92 6.80 2.79
N PRO A 158 5.13 6.89 1.70
CA PRO A 158 5.63 6.60 0.34
C PRO A 158 6.73 7.56 -0.14
N MET A 159 6.89 8.69 0.51
CA MET A 159 7.89 9.72 0.17
C MET A 159 9.13 9.66 1.05
N ASN A 160 9.18 8.74 2.00
CA ASN A 160 10.29 8.65 2.94
C ASN A 160 11.61 8.30 2.23
N GLY A 161 12.65 9.12 2.50
CA GLY A 161 13.98 8.94 1.91
C GLY A 161 14.09 9.29 0.42
N LEU A 162 13.10 9.97 -0.15
CA LEU A 162 13.19 10.59 -1.47
C LEU A 162 13.81 12.00 -1.35
N ASP A 163 14.54 12.42 -2.39
CA ASP A 163 14.94 13.81 -2.59
C ASP A 163 13.74 14.66 -3.06
N LYS A 164 13.95 15.97 -3.21
CA LYS A 164 12.87 16.90 -3.61
C LYS A 164 12.21 16.51 -4.92
N ASP A 165 13.00 16.13 -5.91
CA ASP A 165 12.50 15.75 -7.24
C ASP A 165 11.72 14.43 -7.15
N GLY A 166 12.20 13.48 -6.37
CA GLY A 166 11.50 12.21 -6.11
C GLY A 166 10.17 12.39 -5.39
N VAL A 167 10.07 13.36 -4.46
CA VAL A 167 8.80 13.71 -3.80
C VAL A 167 7.83 14.34 -4.78
N GLU A 168 8.29 15.25 -5.64
CA GLU A 168 7.47 15.90 -6.66
C GLU A 168 6.93 14.87 -7.67
N ASP A 169 7.79 13.99 -8.16
CA ASP A 169 7.40 12.89 -9.03
C ASP A 169 6.35 11.98 -8.36
N MET A 170 6.58 11.58 -7.11
CA MET A 170 5.66 10.72 -6.37
C MET A 170 4.29 11.38 -6.21
N ARG A 171 4.25 12.69 -5.89
CA ARG A 171 2.99 13.45 -5.82
C ARG A 171 2.23 13.43 -7.14
N ARG A 172 2.93 13.67 -8.26
CA ARG A 172 2.33 13.63 -9.59
C ARG A 172 1.70 12.27 -9.88
N TYR A 173 2.40 11.17 -9.57
CA TYR A 173 1.87 9.82 -9.78
C TYR A 173 0.65 9.47 -8.92
N LEU A 174 0.45 10.16 -7.80
CA LEU A 174 -0.70 9.92 -6.91
C LEU A 174 -1.92 10.79 -7.25
N ILE A 175 -1.75 11.88 -8.02
CA ILE A 175 -2.82 12.82 -8.38
C ILE A 175 -3.41 12.49 -9.76
N ASP A 176 -2.60 12.01 -10.69
CA ASP A 176 -2.98 11.59 -12.06
C ASP A 176 -3.59 10.18 -12.09
#